data_6e6d0520777f3ca17678f0cfc7fd7109
#
_entry.id   6e6d0520777f3ca17678f0cfc7fd7109
#
_cell.length_a   1.000
_cell.length_b   1.000
_cell.length_c   1.000
_cell.angle_alpha   90.00
_cell.angle_beta   90.00
_cell.angle_gamma   90.00
#
_symmetry.space_group_name_H-M   'P 1'
#
loop_
_entity.id
_entity.type
_entity.pdbx_description
1 polymer ?
#
loop_
_entity_poly.entity_id
_entity_poly.type
_entity_poly.pdbx_seq_one_letter_code
_entity_poly.pdbx_strand_id
1 'polypeptide(L)'
;TINCTTKEFYTDTYHYTIVDAPGHRDYVKNMITGAGCADVALLLVPAEMGGFETAIARGDHSTGEVQGQTRQHARLLGLLGIEKLIVGINKMDSCDWSEQRYNEIKEEMTKMITQAGFKAKQVPFIPFSGFQGENLIKPTDKMPWYKGWSANLNKDTVVEGVTLYDALEKLVKPPKRF
;
A
#
# COMPACT_ATOMS: atom_id res chain seq x y z
N THR A 1 14.46 6.76 -6.92
CA THR A 1 15.00 7.21 -5.62
C THR A 1 16.09 6.26 -5.18
N ILE A 2 17.28 6.77 -4.88
CA ILE A 2 18.42 5.99 -4.40
C ILE A 2 18.43 5.97 -2.87
N ASN A 3 18.23 7.13 -2.26
CA ASN A 3 18.17 7.33 -0.82
C ASN A 3 16.74 7.64 -0.39
N CYS A 4 16.45 7.42 0.90
CA CYS A 4 15.18 7.85 1.46
C CYS A 4 15.05 9.37 1.39
N THR A 5 13.90 9.84 0.94
CA THR A 5 13.54 11.26 0.92
C THR A 5 12.47 11.52 1.96
N THR A 6 12.56 12.66 2.63
CA THR A 6 11.59 13.03 3.67
C THR A 6 10.82 14.25 3.21
N LYS A 7 9.49 14.18 3.26
CA LYS A 7 8.57 15.28 2.99
C LYS A 7 7.51 15.36 4.07
N GLU A 8 7.05 16.56 4.35
CA GLU A 8 6.03 16.80 5.37
C GLU A 8 4.73 17.26 4.71
N PHE A 9 3.60 16.82 5.26
CA PHE A 9 2.29 17.33 4.90
C PHE A 9 1.35 17.29 6.11
N TYR A 10 0.26 18.04 6.02
CA TYR A 10 -0.72 18.16 7.08
C TYR A 10 -2.09 17.71 6.60
N THR A 11 -2.81 17.01 7.47
CA THR A 11 -4.25 16.81 7.34
C THR A 11 -4.96 17.66 8.40
N ASP A 12 -6.28 17.62 8.45
CA ASP A 12 -7.02 18.37 9.47
C ASP A 12 -6.72 17.89 10.90
N THR A 13 -6.28 16.65 11.05
CA THR A 13 -6.05 16.01 12.35
C THR A 13 -4.58 15.80 12.67
N TYR A 14 -3.74 15.50 11.67
CA TYR A 14 -2.37 15.05 11.87
C TYR A 14 -1.36 15.79 11.02
N HIS A 15 -0.15 15.85 11.54
CA HIS A 15 1.06 16.20 10.80
C HIS A 15 1.77 14.90 10.40
N TYR A 16 2.02 14.73 9.11
CA TYR A 16 2.68 13.56 8.57
C TYR A 16 4.07 13.87 8.04
N THR A 17 4.99 12.96 8.32
CA THR A 17 6.29 12.92 7.66
C THR A 17 6.31 11.71 6.73
N ILE A 18 6.42 11.95 5.43
CA ILE A 18 6.58 10.90 4.45
C ILE A 18 8.06 10.54 4.36
N VAL A 19 8.35 9.26 4.57
CA VAL A 19 9.66 8.69 4.27
C VAL A 19 9.52 7.88 2.99
N ASP A 20 9.86 8.50 1.87
CA ASP A 20 9.81 7.86 0.56
C ASP A 20 11.03 6.99 0.37
N ALA A 21 10.84 5.68 0.55
CA ALA A 21 11.90 4.71 0.48
C ALA A 21 12.18 4.27 -0.97
N PRO A 22 13.45 4.01 -1.33
CA PRO A 22 13.80 3.55 -2.67
C PRO A 22 13.18 2.20 -2.97
N GLY A 23 12.55 2.07 -4.16
CA GLY A 23 11.91 0.85 -4.62
C GLY A 23 12.85 -0.15 -5.29
N HIS A 24 13.99 0.30 -5.77
CA HIS A 24 14.92 -0.54 -6.54
C HIS A 24 15.67 -1.52 -5.62
N ARG A 25 15.76 -2.78 -6.07
CA ARG A 25 16.39 -3.87 -5.31
C ARG A 25 17.82 -3.58 -4.85
N ASP A 26 18.60 -2.83 -5.65
CA ASP A 26 19.98 -2.49 -5.34
C ASP A 26 20.11 -1.52 -4.17
N TYR A 27 18.99 -0.91 -3.74
CA TYR A 27 18.91 0.05 -2.65
C TYR A 27 18.11 -0.45 -1.44
N VAL A 28 17.94 -1.78 -1.31
CA VAL A 28 17.18 -2.42 -0.23
C VAL A 28 17.67 -1.97 1.15
N LYS A 29 18.97 -1.79 1.33
CA LYS A 29 19.53 -1.32 2.60
C LYS A 29 18.99 0.05 3.01
N ASN A 30 18.85 0.98 2.07
CA ASN A 30 18.28 2.30 2.33
C ASN A 30 16.77 2.21 2.57
N MET A 31 16.08 1.31 1.89
CA MET A 31 14.66 1.01 2.14
C MET A 31 14.44 0.50 3.57
N ILE A 32 15.28 -0.42 4.05
CA ILE A 32 15.20 -0.95 5.42
C ILE A 32 15.39 0.17 6.45
N THR A 33 16.34 1.06 6.24
CA THR A 33 16.57 2.22 7.11
C THR A 33 15.34 3.13 7.17
N GLY A 34 14.76 3.45 6.02
CA GLY A 34 13.55 4.28 5.95
C GLY A 34 12.33 3.62 6.60
N ALA A 35 12.09 2.36 6.31
CA ALA A 35 10.97 1.62 6.87
C ALA A 35 11.07 1.44 8.39
N GLY A 36 12.27 1.29 8.92
CA GLY A 36 12.48 1.16 10.38
C GLY A 36 12.08 2.39 11.18
N CYS A 37 11.93 3.55 10.53
CA CYS A 37 11.50 4.80 11.16
C CYS A 37 10.00 5.07 10.99
N ALA A 38 9.26 4.20 10.30
CA ALA A 38 7.86 4.43 9.95
C ALA A 38 6.90 3.84 10.98
N ASP A 39 5.81 4.56 11.27
CA ASP A 39 4.71 4.10 12.13
C ASP A 39 3.66 3.33 11.31
N VAL A 40 3.52 3.69 10.05
CA VAL A 40 2.57 3.13 9.08
C VAL A 40 3.26 2.95 7.73
N ALA A 41 2.98 1.87 7.05
CA ALA A 41 3.45 1.66 5.69
C ALA A 41 2.30 1.79 4.68
N LEU A 42 2.57 2.50 3.60
CA LEU A 42 1.71 2.55 2.42
C LEU A 42 2.40 1.79 1.30
N LEU A 43 1.88 0.62 0.98
CA LEU A 43 2.41 -0.23 -0.08
C LEU A 43 1.63 0.06 -1.37
N LEU A 44 2.31 0.63 -2.36
CA LEU A 44 1.71 0.97 -3.64
C LEU A 44 1.95 -0.12 -4.67
N VAL A 45 0.90 -0.52 -5.38
CA VAL A 45 0.99 -1.46 -6.49
C VAL A 45 0.33 -0.88 -7.74
N PRO A 46 0.91 -1.06 -8.93
CA PRO A 46 0.32 -0.58 -10.17
C PRO A 46 -0.77 -1.53 -10.66
N ALA A 47 -1.88 -0.96 -11.15
CA ALA A 47 -2.96 -1.74 -11.76
C ALA A 47 -2.73 -2.03 -13.24
N GLU A 48 -1.75 -1.38 -13.86
CA GLU A 48 -1.46 -1.58 -15.29
C GLU A 48 -1.09 -3.04 -15.61
N MET A 49 -1.50 -3.49 -16.79
CA MET A 49 -1.18 -4.84 -17.27
C MET A 49 0.33 -5.01 -17.44
N GLY A 50 0.85 -6.11 -16.92
CA GLY A 50 2.29 -6.38 -16.87
C GLY A 50 3.03 -5.74 -15.70
N GLY A 51 2.65 -4.54 -15.29
CA GLY A 51 3.27 -3.84 -14.15
C GLY A 51 3.02 -4.53 -12.83
N PHE A 52 1.78 -4.90 -12.56
CA PHE A 52 1.42 -5.62 -11.35
C PHE A 52 2.08 -7.01 -11.30
N GLU A 53 2.00 -7.77 -12.37
CA GLU A 53 2.56 -9.13 -12.46
C GLU A 53 4.08 -9.12 -12.20
N THR A 54 4.78 -8.15 -12.75
CA THR A 54 6.22 -7.96 -12.49
C THR A 54 6.48 -7.59 -11.03
N ALA A 55 5.66 -6.72 -10.46
CA ALA A 55 5.83 -6.24 -9.09
C ALA A 55 5.67 -7.35 -8.04
N ILE A 56 4.83 -8.36 -8.31
CA ILE A 56 4.55 -9.47 -7.38
C ILE A 56 5.24 -10.77 -7.74
N ALA A 57 6.07 -10.80 -8.78
CA ALA A 57 6.74 -12.03 -9.23
C ALA A 57 7.44 -12.74 -8.09
N ARG A 58 7.27 -14.08 -8.03
CA ARG A 58 7.90 -14.90 -6.98
C ARG A 58 9.39 -15.09 -7.21
N GLY A 59 9.81 -14.93 -8.46
CA GLY A 59 11.16 -15.24 -8.89
C GLY A 59 11.36 -16.75 -9.03
N ASP A 60 12.31 -17.15 -9.85
CA ASP A 60 12.72 -18.54 -10.04
C ASP A 60 14.24 -18.60 -10.15
N HIS A 61 14.86 -19.17 -9.14
CA HIS A 61 16.33 -19.30 -9.11
C HIS A 61 16.88 -20.21 -10.23
N SER A 62 16.07 -21.16 -10.69
CA SER A 62 16.48 -22.08 -11.76
C SER A 62 16.52 -21.41 -13.13
N THR A 63 15.68 -20.41 -13.36
CA THR A 63 15.61 -19.64 -14.61
C THR A 63 16.31 -18.29 -14.52
N GLY A 64 16.80 -17.90 -13.34
CA GLY A 64 17.39 -16.58 -13.08
C GLY A 64 16.35 -15.46 -12.97
N GLU A 65 15.06 -15.77 -12.89
CA GLU A 65 14.01 -14.79 -12.71
C GLU A 65 14.08 -14.16 -11.32
N VAL A 66 13.98 -12.84 -11.26
CA VAL A 66 14.11 -12.07 -10.03
C VAL A 66 12.76 -11.84 -9.38
N GLN A 67 12.71 -11.97 -8.04
CA GLN A 67 11.53 -11.64 -7.26
C GLN A 67 11.12 -10.17 -7.45
N GLY A 68 9.81 -9.90 -7.59
CA GLY A 68 9.28 -8.55 -7.75
C GLY A 68 9.49 -7.67 -6.52
N GLN A 69 9.66 -6.37 -6.75
CA GLN A 69 9.97 -5.40 -5.70
C GLN A 69 8.86 -5.29 -4.64
N THR A 70 7.61 -5.28 -5.04
CA THR A 70 6.48 -5.21 -4.12
C THR A 70 6.47 -6.40 -3.16
N ARG A 71 6.73 -7.59 -3.65
CA ARG A 71 6.83 -8.80 -2.84
C ARG A 71 7.98 -8.72 -1.83
N GLN A 72 9.14 -8.22 -2.26
CA GLN A 72 10.29 -8.00 -1.36
C GLN A 72 9.96 -6.98 -0.28
N HIS A 73 9.34 -5.85 -0.65
CA HIS A 73 8.98 -4.80 0.30
C HIS A 73 7.96 -5.29 1.33
N ALA A 74 6.91 -5.99 0.92
CA ALA A 74 5.92 -6.54 1.83
C ALA A 74 6.56 -7.49 2.86
N ARG A 75 7.44 -8.35 2.40
CA ARG A 75 8.17 -9.28 3.25
C ARG A 75 9.05 -8.56 4.28
N LEU A 76 9.79 -7.54 3.83
CA LEU A 76 10.65 -6.74 4.71
C LEU A 76 9.84 -5.96 5.75
N LEU A 77 8.71 -5.37 5.36
CA LEU A 77 7.82 -4.65 6.27
C LEU A 77 7.30 -5.59 7.38
N GLY A 78 6.94 -6.81 7.02
CA GLY A 78 6.54 -7.83 8.00
C GLY A 78 7.66 -8.19 8.98
N LEU A 79 8.88 -8.37 8.47
CA LEU A 79 10.06 -8.68 9.29
C LEU A 79 10.45 -7.52 10.22
N LEU A 80 10.25 -6.28 9.79
CA LEU A 80 10.53 -5.08 10.58
C LEU A 80 9.46 -4.78 11.64
N GLY A 81 8.38 -5.55 11.67
CA GLY A 81 7.34 -5.41 12.67
C GLY A 81 6.41 -4.20 12.47
N ILE A 82 6.26 -3.71 11.24
CA ILE A 82 5.29 -2.67 10.94
C ILE A 82 3.88 -3.23 11.15
N GLU A 83 3.14 -2.64 12.08
CA GLU A 83 1.82 -3.15 12.48
C GLU A 83 0.70 -2.69 11.56
N LYS A 84 0.79 -1.46 11.04
CA LYS A 84 -0.25 -0.84 10.22
C LYS A 84 0.20 -0.78 8.77
N LEU A 85 -0.59 -1.39 7.91
CA LEU A 85 -0.35 -1.43 6.47
C LEU A 85 -1.60 -0.94 5.73
N ILE A 86 -1.38 -0.10 4.73
CA ILE A 86 -2.39 0.32 3.75
C ILE A 86 -1.88 -0.12 2.38
N VAL A 87 -2.71 -0.80 1.60
CA VAL A 87 -2.39 -1.16 0.22
C VAL A 87 -3.11 -0.21 -0.73
N GLY A 88 -2.34 0.55 -1.48
CA GLY A 88 -2.85 1.44 -2.51
C GLY A 88 -2.69 0.83 -3.90
N ILE A 89 -3.79 0.66 -4.63
CA ILE A 89 -3.80 0.16 -6.00
C ILE A 89 -3.86 1.37 -6.92
N ASN A 90 -2.69 1.79 -7.39
CA ASN A 90 -2.52 2.99 -8.20
C ASN A 90 -2.68 2.70 -9.69
N LYS A 91 -2.75 3.74 -10.48
CA LYS A 91 -2.88 3.68 -11.94
C LYS A 91 -4.15 2.98 -12.43
N MET A 92 -5.26 3.12 -11.70
CA MET A 92 -6.55 2.57 -12.12
C MET A 92 -7.03 3.14 -13.46
N ASP A 93 -6.58 4.35 -13.81
CA ASP A 93 -6.81 4.95 -15.12
C ASP A 93 -6.22 4.13 -16.26
N SER A 94 -5.10 3.45 -16.05
CA SER A 94 -4.44 2.63 -17.07
C SER A 94 -5.16 1.32 -17.39
N CYS A 95 -6.05 0.87 -16.54
CA CYS A 95 -6.88 -0.33 -16.75
C CYS A 95 -8.37 -0.01 -16.91
N ASP A 96 -8.70 1.22 -17.33
CA ASP A 96 -10.07 1.71 -17.57
C ASP A 96 -10.98 1.57 -16.32
N TRP A 97 -10.41 1.74 -15.11
CA TRP A 97 -11.16 1.67 -13.84
C TRP A 97 -11.88 0.33 -13.64
N SER A 98 -11.27 -0.76 -14.10
CA SER A 98 -11.86 -2.10 -14.14
C SER A 98 -12.04 -2.71 -12.75
N GLU A 99 -13.26 -3.09 -12.40
CA GLU A 99 -13.58 -3.85 -11.19
C GLU A 99 -12.91 -5.22 -11.20
N GLN A 100 -12.91 -5.91 -12.33
CA GLN A 100 -12.28 -7.22 -12.48
C GLN A 100 -10.78 -7.14 -12.17
N ARG A 101 -10.10 -6.14 -12.72
CA ARG A 101 -8.67 -5.92 -12.47
C ARG A 101 -8.40 -5.62 -11.00
N TYR A 102 -9.21 -4.79 -10.38
CA TYR A 102 -9.11 -4.50 -8.96
C TYR A 102 -9.26 -5.76 -8.11
N ASN A 103 -10.25 -6.60 -8.41
CA ASN A 103 -10.49 -7.83 -7.65
C ASN A 103 -9.35 -8.85 -7.81
N GLU A 104 -8.78 -8.99 -9.02
CA GLU A 104 -7.61 -9.82 -9.27
C GLU A 104 -6.42 -9.38 -8.42
N ILE A 105 -6.13 -8.08 -8.42
CA ILE A 105 -5.02 -7.51 -7.66
C ILE A 105 -5.25 -7.66 -6.17
N LYS A 106 -6.45 -7.37 -5.69
CA LYS A 106 -6.82 -7.51 -4.28
C LYS A 106 -6.64 -8.94 -3.79
N GLU A 107 -7.06 -9.91 -4.57
CA GLU A 107 -6.91 -11.33 -4.23
C GLU A 107 -5.43 -11.73 -4.11
N GLU A 108 -4.61 -11.40 -5.09
CA GLU A 108 -3.19 -11.72 -5.08
C GLU A 108 -2.44 -10.98 -3.95
N MET A 109 -2.77 -9.71 -3.74
CA MET A 109 -2.18 -8.93 -2.64
C MET A 109 -2.57 -9.48 -1.28
N THR A 110 -3.81 -9.94 -1.11
CA THR A 110 -4.27 -10.57 0.13
C THR A 110 -3.43 -11.81 0.46
N LYS A 111 -3.18 -12.66 -0.52
CA LYS A 111 -2.31 -13.83 -0.37
C LYS A 111 -0.89 -13.42 0.04
N MET A 112 -0.35 -12.43 -0.65
CA MET A 112 1.03 -11.98 -0.44
C MET A 112 1.24 -11.34 0.94
N ILE A 113 0.37 -10.45 1.37
CA ILE A 113 0.49 -9.81 2.69
C ILE A 113 0.23 -10.80 3.83
N THR A 114 -0.63 -11.77 3.64
CA THR A 114 -0.87 -12.85 4.62
C THR A 114 0.40 -13.69 4.79
N GLN A 115 1.08 -14.03 3.72
CA GLN A 115 2.36 -14.73 3.76
C GLN A 115 3.46 -13.92 4.44
N ALA A 116 3.38 -12.58 4.35
CA ALA A 116 4.32 -11.68 5.02
C ALA A 116 4.02 -11.48 6.52
N GLY A 117 2.91 -12.03 7.02
CA GLY A 117 2.53 -11.96 8.44
C GLY A 117 1.48 -10.90 8.78
N PHE A 118 0.93 -10.21 7.80
CA PHE A 118 -0.14 -9.23 8.02
C PHE A 118 -1.51 -9.90 8.07
N LYS A 119 -2.42 -9.31 8.84
CA LYS A 119 -3.82 -9.75 8.88
C LYS A 119 -4.61 -8.97 7.84
N ALA A 120 -5.04 -9.65 6.77
CA ALA A 120 -5.72 -9.03 5.64
C ALA A 120 -6.97 -8.22 6.04
N LYS A 121 -7.69 -8.66 7.06
CA LYS A 121 -8.88 -7.95 7.56
C LYS A 121 -8.57 -6.56 8.14
N GLN A 122 -7.34 -6.33 8.58
CA GLN A 122 -6.88 -5.06 9.14
C GLN A 122 -6.32 -4.11 8.08
N VAL A 123 -6.16 -4.58 6.85
CA VAL A 123 -5.50 -3.85 5.77
C VAL A 123 -6.55 -3.36 4.76
N PRO A 124 -6.73 -2.05 4.60
CA PRO A 124 -7.59 -1.51 3.54
C PRO A 124 -6.90 -1.61 2.18
N PHE A 125 -7.69 -1.91 1.15
CA PHE A 125 -7.26 -1.92 -0.25
C PHE A 125 -7.96 -0.76 -0.95
N ILE A 126 -7.20 0.24 -1.39
CA ILE A 126 -7.74 1.49 -1.90
C ILE A 126 -7.34 1.67 -3.35
N PRO A 127 -8.29 1.58 -4.30
CA PRO A 127 -8.01 1.86 -5.71
C PRO A 127 -8.02 3.36 -5.96
N PHE A 128 -7.05 3.86 -6.71
CA PHE A 128 -6.95 5.29 -7.03
C PHE A 128 -6.08 5.55 -8.27
N SER A 129 -6.06 6.81 -8.71
CA SER A 129 -5.11 7.29 -9.69
C SER A 129 -4.37 8.51 -9.14
N GLY A 130 -3.09 8.35 -8.86
CA GLY A 130 -2.24 9.46 -8.44
C GLY A 130 -2.05 10.49 -9.56
N PHE A 131 -1.99 10.05 -10.81
CA PHE A 131 -1.82 10.92 -11.96
C PHE A 131 -3.04 11.83 -12.19
N GLN A 132 -4.24 11.28 -12.08
CA GLN A 132 -5.49 12.04 -12.28
C GLN A 132 -6.06 12.64 -11.00
N GLY A 133 -5.51 12.30 -9.84
CA GLY A 133 -6.00 12.77 -8.54
C GLY A 133 -7.31 12.15 -8.08
N GLU A 134 -7.71 11.01 -8.66
CA GLU A 134 -8.97 10.35 -8.37
C GLU A 134 -8.89 9.44 -7.15
N ASN A 135 -9.85 9.57 -6.25
CA ASN A 135 -9.96 8.80 -4.99
C ASN A 135 -8.77 8.98 -4.03
N LEU A 136 -8.06 10.09 -4.13
CA LEU A 136 -7.00 10.45 -3.18
C LEU A 136 -7.58 11.22 -1.98
N ILE A 137 -8.18 12.37 -2.23
CA ILE A 137 -8.78 13.26 -1.23
C ILE A 137 -10.30 13.22 -1.31
N LYS A 138 -10.85 13.21 -2.52
CA LYS A 138 -12.28 13.16 -2.77
C LYS A 138 -12.67 11.85 -3.45
N PRO A 139 -13.85 11.29 -3.15
CA PRO A 139 -14.36 10.14 -3.89
C PRO A 139 -14.45 10.41 -5.39
N THR A 140 -14.32 9.35 -6.19
CA THR A 140 -14.44 9.41 -7.64
C THR A 140 -15.76 8.79 -8.10
N ASP A 141 -16.31 9.27 -9.22
CA ASP A 141 -17.44 8.67 -9.91
C ASP A 141 -17.05 7.65 -10.99
N LYS A 142 -15.74 7.51 -11.25
CA LYS A 142 -15.20 6.60 -12.27
C LYS A 142 -15.21 5.13 -11.87
N MET A 143 -15.39 4.85 -10.59
CA MET A 143 -15.49 3.50 -10.03
C MET A 143 -16.81 3.31 -9.28
N PRO A 144 -17.97 3.27 -9.97
CA PRO A 144 -19.26 3.14 -9.30
C PRO A 144 -19.43 1.81 -8.56
N TRP A 145 -18.67 0.79 -8.92
CA TRP A 145 -18.62 -0.51 -8.27
C TRP A 145 -17.90 -0.49 -6.93
N TYR A 146 -17.03 0.51 -6.69
CA TYR A 146 -16.28 0.64 -5.46
C TYR A 146 -17.12 1.36 -4.40
N LYS A 147 -17.37 0.67 -3.29
CA LYS A 147 -18.21 1.17 -2.20
C LYS A 147 -17.42 1.68 -0.99
N GLY A 148 -16.11 1.65 -1.07
CA GLY A 148 -15.22 2.03 0.00
C GLY A 148 -14.39 0.87 0.54
N TRP A 149 -13.53 1.18 1.49
CA TRP A 149 -12.70 0.21 2.18
C TRP A 149 -13.16 0.05 3.63
N SER A 150 -12.84 -1.09 4.23
CA SER A 150 -13.02 -1.33 5.65
C SER A 150 -11.80 -2.04 6.24
N ALA A 151 -11.52 -1.76 7.50
CA ALA A 151 -10.44 -2.41 8.24
C ALA A 151 -10.95 -2.83 9.61
N ASN A 152 -10.89 -4.13 9.90
CA ASN A 152 -11.28 -4.70 11.18
C ASN A 152 -10.05 -4.73 12.09
N LEU A 153 -9.92 -3.75 12.99
CA LEU A 153 -8.76 -3.63 13.87
C LEU A 153 -8.80 -4.65 15.01
N ASN A 154 -10.01 -4.93 15.52
CA ASN A 154 -10.26 -5.98 16.50
C ASN A 154 -11.74 -6.42 16.40
N LYS A 155 -12.20 -7.29 17.30
CA LYS A 155 -13.57 -7.82 17.28
C LYS A 155 -14.65 -6.73 17.34
N ASP A 156 -14.37 -5.60 18.00
CA ASP A 156 -15.34 -4.55 18.28
C ASP A 156 -15.07 -3.27 17.48
N THR A 157 -13.94 -3.18 16.76
CA THR A 157 -13.54 -1.95 16.07
C THR A 157 -13.41 -2.20 14.56
N VAL A 158 -14.33 -1.61 13.80
CA VAL A 158 -14.28 -1.56 12.34
C VAL A 158 -14.16 -0.11 11.91
N VAL A 159 -13.19 0.19 11.06
CA VAL A 159 -12.96 1.51 10.48
C VAL A 159 -13.30 1.45 9.00
N GLU A 160 -14.08 2.40 8.52
CA GLU A 160 -14.51 2.45 7.13
C GLU A 160 -14.20 3.82 6.51
N GLY A 161 -13.96 3.84 5.22
CA GLY A 161 -13.74 5.04 4.44
C GLY A 161 -13.77 4.74 2.95
N VAL A 162 -13.52 5.76 2.12
CA VAL A 162 -13.55 5.66 0.67
C VAL A 162 -12.20 6.01 0.04
N THR A 163 -11.63 7.14 0.42
CA THR A 163 -10.40 7.68 -0.17
C THR A 163 -9.16 7.27 0.60
N LEU A 164 -7.99 7.53 0.00
CA LEU A 164 -6.71 7.39 0.69
C LEU A 164 -6.63 8.38 1.88
N TYR A 165 -7.13 9.59 1.70
CA TYR A 165 -7.20 10.59 2.77
C TYR A 165 -8.01 10.09 3.97
N ASP A 166 -9.14 9.42 3.73
CA ASP A 166 -9.94 8.81 4.80
C ASP A 166 -9.12 7.79 5.61
N ALA A 167 -8.30 6.98 4.95
CA ALA A 167 -7.44 6.02 5.63
C ALA A 167 -6.40 6.71 6.52
N LEU A 168 -5.81 7.79 6.05
CA LEU A 168 -4.84 8.58 6.83
C LEU A 168 -5.51 9.24 8.05
N GLU A 169 -6.75 9.72 7.91
CA GLU A 169 -7.46 10.37 9.01
C GLU A 169 -8.05 9.39 10.03
N LYS A 170 -8.60 8.26 9.58
CA LYS A 170 -9.41 7.36 10.41
C LYS A 170 -8.65 6.15 10.93
N LEU A 171 -7.73 5.61 10.13
CA LEU A 171 -7.03 4.36 10.44
C LEU A 171 -5.73 4.62 11.20
N VAL A 172 -5.01 5.67 10.84
CA VAL A 172 -3.70 5.97 11.40
C VAL A 172 -3.86 6.74 12.71
N LYS A 173 -3.43 6.14 13.82
CA LYS A 173 -3.29 6.83 15.10
C LYS A 173 -1.80 6.87 15.44
N PRO A 174 -1.25 8.05 15.82
CA PRO A 174 0.14 8.13 16.24
C PRO A 174 0.40 7.19 17.41
N PRO A 175 1.58 6.55 17.48
CA PRO A 175 1.94 5.77 18.65
C PRO A 175 2.01 6.69 19.86
N LYS A 176 1.60 6.17 21.01
CA LYS A 176 1.83 6.88 22.29
C LYS A 176 3.33 6.92 22.53
N ARG A 177 3.90 8.10 22.47
CA ARG A 177 5.30 8.31 22.90
C ARG A 177 5.28 8.59 24.40
N PHE A 178 5.95 7.74 25.11
CA PHE A 178 6.19 7.93 26.54
C PHE A 178 7.41 8.83 26.77
#